data_e9c39806d7269ff96ad07157ecf79745
#
_entry.id   e9c39806d7269ff96ad07157ecf79745
#
_cell.length_a   1.000
_cell.length_b   1.000
_cell.length_c   1.000
_cell.angle_alpha   90.00
_cell.angle_beta   90.00
_cell.angle_gamma   90.00
#
_symmetry.space_group_name_H-M   'P 1'
#
loop_
_entity.id
_entity.type
_entity.pdbx_description
1 polymer ?
#
loop_
_entity_poly.entity_id
_entity_poly.type
_entity_poly.pdbx_seq_one_letter_code
_entity_poly.pdbx_strand_id
1 'polypeptide(L)'
;RQDSIKNALALDYKDFEFVITHDAVRPNISEADIANLYKDILNTNVSCSFLYTPVYDSIKLVGENDITKDKDKFLLVQTPQICRLEDLRNSLNKCIEDEVECPDESYAIEYSNLSLSKVKGRRSNIKITEKSDLEMLNNFLNIGGIGFDLHRYENGDGIILGGCKIDCNYRIVAHSDGDVLLHSIADSILGATGSGDIGLFFSDKDPKNKNLDLSLIHISEPTRRRT
;
A
#
# COMPACT_ATOMS: atom_id res chain seq x y z
N ARG A 1 -6.25 17.89 -3.98
CA ARG A 1 -6.51 16.63 -4.67
C ARG A 1 -6.80 16.84 -6.15
N GLN A 2 -7.77 17.67 -6.50
CA GLN A 2 -8.17 17.97 -7.88
C GLN A 2 -7.00 18.39 -8.76
N ASP A 3 -6.15 19.31 -8.30
CA ASP A 3 -4.96 19.76 -9.03
C ASP A 3 -3.92 18.64 -9.24
N SER A 4 -3.72 17.79 -8.24
CA SER A 4 -2.77 16.67 -8.35
C SER A 4 -3.20 15.69 -9.43
N ILE A 5 -4.50 15.38 -9.52
CA ILE A 5 -5.05 14.48 -10.53
C ILE A 5 -4.99 15.14 -11.91
N LYS A 6 -5.37 16.41 -12.01
CA LYS A 6 -5.26 17.19 -13.25
C LYS A 6 -3.84 17.19 -13.79
N ASN A 7 -2.84 17.43 -12.94
CA ASN A 7 -1.44 17.42 -13.33
C ASN A 7 -0.98 16.04 -13.80
N ALA A 8 -1.43 14.97 -13.13
CA ALA A 8 -1.16 13.59 -13.57
C ALA A 8 -1.79 13.30 -14.94
N LEU A 9 -3.04 13.72 -15.15
CA LEU A 9 -3.77 13.50 -16.42
C LEU A 9 -3.29 14.41 -17.56
N ALA A 10 -2.48 15.45 -17.29
CA ALA A 10 -1.86 16.29 -18.32
C ALA A 10 -0.75 15.56 -19.10
N LEU A 11 -0.23 14.45 -18.57
CA LEU A 11 0.71 13.60 -19.30
C LEU A 11 0.03 12.88 -20.46
N ASP A 12 0.80 12.53 -21.50
CA ASP A 12 0.26 11.84 -22.69
C ASP A 12 0.04 10.36 -22.41
N TYR A 13 -1.21 9.99 -22.15
CA TYR A 13 -1.66 8.63 -21.87
C TYR A 13 -2.57 8.07 -23.00
N LYS A 14 -2.27 8.37 -24.25
CA LYS A 14 -3.13 8.04 -25.42
C LYS A 14 -3.48 6.55 -25.54
N ASP A 15 -2.65 5.68 -24.98
CA ASP A 15 -2.80 4.24 -25.08
C ASP A 15 -3.62 3.62 -23.94
N PHE A 16 -4.12 4.44 -22.99
CA PHE A 16 -4.87 3.95 -21.84
C PHE A 16 -6.35 4.30 -21.92
N GLU A 17 -7.20 3.31 -21.74
CA GLU A 17 -8.66 3.49 -21.70
C GLU A 17 -9.15 3.90 -20.32
N PHE A 18 -8.50 3.38 -19.27
CA PHE A 18 -8.91 3.59 -17.89
C PHE A 18 -7.81 4.20 -17.05
N VAL A 19 -8.23 4.92 -16.01
CA VAL A 19 -7.38 5.42 -14.95
C VAL A 19 -7.92 4.97 -13.60
N ILE A 20 -7.03 4.54 -12.72
CA ILE A 20 -7.35 4.22 -11.32
C ILE A 20 -6.72 5.28 -10.43
N THR A 21 -7.53 5.91 -9.61
CA THR A 21 -7.09 6.86 -8.60
C THR A 21 -7.21 6.26 -7.21
N HIS A 22 -6.22 6.49 -6.36
CA HIS A 22 -6.20 5.93 -5.02
C HIS A 22 -5.59 6.90 -4.02
N ASP A 23 -6.20 6.98 -2.83
CA ASP A 23 -5.66 7.73 -1.71
C ASP A 23 -4.44 7.00 -1.13
N ALA A 24 -3.25 7.60 -1.17
CA ALA A 24 -2.04 7.03 -0.56
C ALA A 24 -2.20 6.71 0.94
N VAL A 25 -3.14 7.36 1.59
CA VAL A 25 -3.49 7.14 3.00
C VAL A 25 -4.50 6.00 3.24
N ARG A 26 -4.74 5.14 2.23
CA ARG A 26 -5.52 3.88 2.36
C ARG A 26 -4.65 2.67 2.02
N PRO A 27 -3.72 2.28 2.90
CA PRO A 27 -2.72 1.26 2.56
C PRO A 27 -3.29 -0.17 2.49
N ASN A 28 -4.51 -0.39 2.99
CA ASN A 28 -5.08 -1.74 3.09
C ASN A 28 -5.99 -2.10 1.88
N ILE A 29 -5.58 -1.68 0.68
CA ILE A 29 -6.18 -2.12 -0.59
C ILE A 29 -5.79 -3.56 -0.90
N SER A 30 -6.66 -4.32 -1.57
CA SER A 30 -6.37 -5.67 -2.05
C SER A 30 -6.49 -5.78 -3.56
N GLU A 31 -5.83 -6.78 -4.13
CA GLU A 31 -5.98 -7.11 -5.54
C GLU A 31 -7.46 -7.37 -5.93
N ALA A 32 -8.21 -8.02 -5.04
CA ALA A 32 -9.63 -8.29 -5.27
C ALA A 32 -10.46 -7.01 -5.38
N ASP A 33 -10.14 -5.96 -4.63
CA ASP A 33 -10.84 -4.68 -4.71
C ASP A 33 -10.62 -4.06 -6.10
N ILE A 34 -9.39 -4.09 -6.62
CA ILE A 34 -9.04 -3.58 -7.96
C ILE A 34 -9.68 -4.44 -9.05
N ALA A 35 -9.58 -5.76 -8.94
CA ALA A 35 -10.16 -6.68 -9.93
C ALA A 35 -11.68 -6.55 -10.01
N ASN A 36 -12.37 -6.38 -8.87
CA ASN A 36 -13.82 -6.19 -8.83
C ASN A 36 -14.24 -4.86 -9.48
N LEU A 37 -13.52 -3.77 -9.24
CA LEU A 37 -13.76 -2.49 -9.90
C LEU A 37 -13.58 -2.59 -11.42
N TYR A 38 -12.47 -3.20 -11.85
CA TYR A 38 -12.20 -3.37 -13.28
C TYR A 38 -13.26 -4.23 -13.96
N LYS A 39 -13.65 -5.32 -13.34
CA LYS A 39 -14.75 -6.17 -13.84
C LYS A 39 -16.07 -5.42 -13.91
N ASP A 40 -16.37 -4.61 -12.90
CA ASP A 40 -17.62 -3.86 -12.83
C ASP A 40 -17.71 -2.82 -13.95
N ILE A 41 -16.68 -1.99 -14.16
CA ILE A 41 -16.69 -0.94 -15.20
C ILE A 41 -16.80 -1.53 -16.60
N LEU A 42 -16.20 -2.71 -16.84
CA LEU A 42 -16.33 -3.42 -18.13
C LEU A 42 -17.75 -3.95 -18.35
N ASN A 43 -18.36 -4.53 -17.31
CA ASN A 43 -19.67 -5.15 -17.42
C ASN A 43 -20.81 -4.12 -17.49
N THR A 44 -20.69 -3.01 -16.78
CA THR A 44 -21.73 -1.97 -16.71
C THR A 44 -21.57 -0.89 -17.77
N ASN A 45 -20.39 -0.80 -18.37
CA ASN A 45 -20.04 0.20 -19.40
C ASN A 45 -20.26 1.65 -18.92
N VAL A 46 -20.06 1.91 -17.63
CA VAL A 46 -20.17 3.26 -17.04
C VAL A 46 -18.90 4.07 -17.18
N SER A 47 -18.98 5.36 -16.92
CA SER A 47 -17.83 6.27 -16.96
C SER A 47 -16.93 6.17 -15.73
N CYS A 48 -17.49 5.78 -14.57
CA CYS A 48 -16.71 5.53 -13.36
C CYS A 48 -17.37 4.46 -12.48
N SER A 49 -16.53 3.61 -11.87
CA SER A 49 -16.91 2.66 -10.84
C SER A 49 -16.09 2.94 -9.57
N PHE A 50 -16.72 2.96 -8.41
CA PHE A 50 -16.06 3.29 -7.15
C PHE A 50 -16.40 2.29 -6.04
N LEU A 51 -15.48 2.16 -5.07
CA LEU A 51 -15.70 1.37 -3.88
C LEU A 51 -16.55 2.14 -2.87
N TYR A 52 -17.44 1.42 -2.17
CA TYR A 52 -18.23 1.99 -1.09
C TYR A 52 -18.39 1.05 0.10
N THR A 53 -18.66 1.61 1.27
CA THR A 53 -19.20 0.86 2.41
C THR A 53 -20.51 1.48 2.87
N PRO A 54 -21.47 0.66 3.38
CA PRO A 54 -22.66 1.17 4.04
C PRO A 54 -22.30 1.97 5.29
N VAL A 55 -23.16 2.89 5.66
CA VAL A 55 -23.06 3.57 6.96
C VAL A 55 -23.68 2.69 8.03
N TYR A 56 -22.91 2.34 9.04
CA TYR A 56 -23.38 1.47 10.13
C TYR A 56 -23.88 2.24 11.34
N ASP A 57 -23.27 3.38 11.61
CA ASP A 57 -23.61 4.22 12.75
C ASP A 57 -24.79 5.17 12.42
N SER A 58 -25.41 5.72 13.44
CA SER A 58 -26.44 6.73 13.27
C SER A 58 -25.83 8.03 12.76
N ILE A 59 -26.45 8.64 11.75
CA ILE A 59 -25.99 9.91 11.17
C ILE A 59 -26.86 11.05 11.66
N LYS A 60 -26.22 12.14 12.07
CA LYS A 60 -26.90 13.41 12.36
C LYS A 60 -26.38 14.49 11.41
N LEU A 61 -27.33 15.25 10.84
CA LEU A 61 -27.00 16.49 10.17
C LEU A 61 -26.79 17.54 11.26
N VAL A 62 -25.56 18.09 11.30
CA VAL A 62 -25.20 19.12 12.29
C VAL A 62 -25.90 20.43 11.96
N GLY A 63 -26.52 21.05 12.94
CA GLY A 63 -27.24 22.31 12.82
C GLY A 63 -27.89 22.70 14.14
N GLU A 64 -28.78 23.68 14.15
CA GLU A 64 -29.44 24.17 15.38
C GLU A 64 -30.16 23.08 16.22
N ASN A 65 -30.62 21.98 15.57
CA ASN A 65 -31.34 20.88 16.23
C ASN A 65 -30.81 19.48 15.92
N ASP A 66 -29.62 19.31 15.37
CA ASP A 66 -28.96 18.02 15.06
C ASP A 66 -29.93 16.90 14.60
N ILE A 67 -30.42 17.00 13.39
CA ILE A 67 -31.43 16.10 12.84
C ILE A 67 -30.85 14.74 12.48
N THR A 68 -31.41 13.65 13.04
CA THR A 68 -31.07 12.28 12.64
C THR A 68 -31.56 11.99 11.23
N LYS A 69 -30.67 11.46 10.38
CA LYS A 69 -30.96 11.06 9.01
C LYS A 69 -31.08 9.54 8.89
N ASP A 70 -31.85 9.11 7.92
CA ASP A 70 -31.94 7.70 7.54
C ASP A 70 -30.61 7.27 6.90
N LYS A 71 -29.83 6.49 7.65
CA LYS A 71 -28.48 6.08 7.25
C LYS A 71 -28.46 5.18 5.99
N ASP A 72 -29.55 4.49 5.70
CA ASP A 72 -29.64 3.58 4.56
C ASP A 72 -29.68 4.34 3.21
N LYS A 73 -29.85 5.66 3.27
CA LYS A 73 -29.77 6.56 2.12
C LYS A 73 -28.34 7.11 1.87
N PHE A 74 -27.38 6.71 2.68
CA PHE A 74 -26.00 7.19 2.60
C PHE A 74 -25.05 6.03 2.40
N LEU A 75 -23.94 6.31 1.77
CA LEU A 75 -22.80 5.41 1.65
C LEU A 75 -21.50 6.18 1.87
N LEU A 76 -20.47 5.48 2.32
CA LEU A 76 -19.14 6.03 2.44
C LEU A 76 -18.35 5.64 1.19
N VAL A 77 -17.99 6.64 0.40
CA VAL A 77 -17.17 6.45 -0.79
C VAL A 77 -15.73 6.16 -0.37
N GLN A 78 -15.15 5.16 -0.99
CA GLN A 78 -13.75 4.80 -0.81
C GLN A 78 -12.97 4.94 -2.13
N THR A 79 -11.67 4.93 -2.04
CA THR A 79 -10.77 4.69 -3.16
C THR A 79 -10.13 3.31 -3.02
N PRO A 80 -9.72 2.63 -4.12
CA PRO A 80 -9.61 3.16 -5.48
C PRO A 80 -10.96 3.44 -6.15
N GLN A 81 -10.91 4.35 -7.12
CA GLN A 81 -11.96 4.60 -8.10
C GLN A 81 -11.37 4.37 -9.49
N ILE A 82 -12.10 3.72 -10.37
CA ILE A 82 -11.70 3.49 -11.77
C ILE A 82 -12.61 4.28 -12.68
N CYS A 83 -12.03 5.07 -13.58
CA CYS A 83 -12.78 5.88 -14.52
C CYS A 83 -12.27 5.66 -15.94
N ARG A 84 -13.14 5.88 -16.94
CA ARG A 84 -12.69 6.09 -18.31
C ARG A 84 -11.87 7.35 -18.36
N LEU A 85 -10.67 7.26 -18.93
CA LEU A 85 -9.67 8.32 -18.90
C LEU A 85 -10.20 9.64 -19.46
N GLU A 86 -10.81 9.59 -20.64
CA GLU A 86 -11.32 10.80 -21.32
C GLU A 86 -12.52 11.40 -20.59
N ASP A 87 -13.44 10.56 -20.06
CA ASP A 87 -14.59 11.04 -19.29
C ASP A 87 -14.14 11.78 -18.02
N LEU A 88 -13.16 11.22 -17.30
CA LEU A 88 -12.61 11.87 -16.10
C LEU A 88 -11.90 13.20 -16.45
N ARG A 89 -11.09 13.18 -17.52
CA ARG A 89 -10.38 14.40 -17.98
C ARG A 89 -11.35 15.53 -18.28
N ASN A 90 -12.39 15.23 -19.08
CA ASN A 90 -13.39 16.21 -19.46
C ASN A 90 -14.21 16.69 -18.25
N SER A 91 -14.59 15.78 -17.36
CA SER A 91 -15.36 16.10 -16.15
C SER A 91 -14.59 16.99 -15.19
N LEU A 92 -13.29 16.73 -14.98
CA LEU A 92 -12.44 17.58 -14.13
C LEU A 92 -12.23 18.96 -14.74
N ASN A 93 -12.04 19.06 -16.07
CA ASN A 93 -11.94 20.34 -16.76
C ASN A 93 -13.22 21.17 -16.57
N LYS A 94 -14.38 20.52 -16.74
CA LYS A 94 -15.68 21.17 -16.52
C LYS A 94 -15.83 21.67 -15.07
N CYS A 95 -15.47 20.87 -14.06
CA CYS A 95 -15.51 21.33 -12.67
C CYS A 95 -14.62 22.56 -12.44
N ILE A 96 -13.44 22.60 -13.09
CA ILE A 96 -12.51 23.74 -12.97
C ILE A 96 -13.07 24.97 -13.65
N GLU A 97 -13.63 24.83 -14.87
CA GLU A 97 -14.25 25.94 -15.61
C GLU A 97 -15.45 26.54 -14.86
N ASP A 98 -16.22 25.69 -14.20
CA ASP A 98 -17.39 26.08 -13.40
C ASP A 98 -17.04 26.50 -11.95
N GLU A 99 -15.74 26.50 -11.58
CA GLU A 99 -15.21 26.82 -10.23
C GLU A 99 -15.81 25.89 -9.13
N VAL A 100 -16.10 24.63 -9.47
CA VAL A 100 -16.65 23.64 -8.55
C VAL A 100 -15.53 22.79 -7.96
N GLU A 101 -15.49 22.73 -6.63
CA GLU A 101 -14.57 21.85 -5.92
C GLU A 101 -15.04 20.38 -5.98
N CYS A 102 -14.20 19.50 -6.49
CA CYS A 102 -14.48 18.07 -6.60
C CYS A 102 -13.82 17.31 -5.44
N PRO A 103 -14.60 16.74 -4.52
CA PRO A 103 -14.05 15.96 -3.40
C PRO A 103 -13.40 14.65 -3.86
N ASP A 104 -13.91 14.03 -4.93
CA ASP A 104 -13.37 12.81 -5.54
C ASP A 104 -13.74 12.69 -7.03
N GLU A 105 -13.26 11.64 -7.69
CA GLU A 105 -13.45 11.42 -9.13
C GLU A 105 -14.90 11.07 -9.47
N SER A 106 -15.56 10.30 -8.61
CA SER A 106 -16.97 9.96 -8.82
C SER A 106 -17.86 11.19 -8.82
N TYR A 107 -17.55 12.18 -7.99
CA TYR A 107 -18.24 13.47 -7.98
C TYR A 107 -18.05 14.25 -9.30
N ALA A 108 -16.84 14.28 -9.86
CA ALA A 108 -16.60 14.96 -11.14
C ALA A 108 -17.42 14.34 -12.28
N ILE A 109 -17.50 13.01 -12.31
CA ILE A 109 -18.32 12.25 -13.28
C ILE A 109 -19.81 12.54 -13.06
N GLU A 110 -20.27 12.54 -11.80
CA GLU A 110 -21.65 12.88 -11.44
C GLU A 110 -22.02 14.31 -11.86
N TYR A 111 -21.14 15.28 -11.58
CA TYR A 111 -21.31 16.68 -11.97
C TYR A 111 -21.47 16.86 -13.50
N SER A 112 -20.81 15.98 -14.26
CA SER A 112 -20.94 15.96 -15.71
C SER A 112 -22.15 15.17 -16.24
N ASN A 113 -23.03 14.70 -15.35
CA ASN A 113 -24.18 13.84 -15.65
C ASN A 113 -23.80 12.57 -16.41
N LEU A 114 -22.62 12.02 -16.16
CA LEU A 114 -22.17 10.74 -16.70
C LEU A 114 -22.54 9.59 -15.75
N SER A 115 -22.49 8.37 -16.29
CA SER A 115 -22.93 7.18 -15.56
C SER A 115 -21.90 6.68 -14.54
N LEU A 116 -22.42 6.22 -13.40
CA LEU A 116 -21.66 5.69 -12.29
C LEU A 116 -22.13 4.29 -11.91
N SER A 117 -21.22 3.46 -11.45
CA SER A 117 -21.56 2.24 -10.71
C SER A 117 -20.78 2.18 -9.40
N LYS A 118 -21.20 1.28 -8.52
CA LYS A 118 -20.61 1.14 -7.20
C LYS A 118 -20.37 -0.31 -6.84
N VAL A 119 -19.19 -0.60 -6.33
CA VAL A 119 -18.75 -1.92 -5.89
C VAL A 119 -18.58 -1.91 -4.37
N LYS A 120 -19.11 -2.92 -3.69
CA LYS A 120 -18.97 -3.01 -2.24
C LYS A 120 -17.51 -3.23 -1.87
N GLY A 121 -16.95 -2.28 -1.16
CA GLY A 121 -15.61 -2.33 -0.60
C GLY A 121 -15.57 -2.98 0.79
N ARG A 122 -14.41 -2.88 1.45
CA ARG A 122 -14.15 -3.47 2.77
C ARG A 122 -14.02 -2.40 3.83
N ARG A 123 -14.55 -2.64 5.03
CA ARG A 123 -14.37 -1.74 6.18
C ARG A 123 -12.91 -1.55 6.55
N SER A 124 -12.09 -2.58 6.33
CA SER A 124 -10.65 -2.53 6.58
C SER A 124 -9.86 -1.62 5.63
N ASN A 125 -10.45 -1.20 4.48
CA ASN A 125 -9.86 -0.19 3.58
C ASN A 125 -10.09 1.21 4.16
N ILE A 126 -9.63 1.43 5.38
CA ILE A 126 -9.76 2.69 6.12
C ILE A 126 -8.88 3.78 5.49
N LYS A 127 -9.31 5.03 5.63
CA LYS A 127 -8.49 6.19 5.34
C LYS A 127 -7.80 6.63 6.62
N ILE A 128 -6.48 6.65 6.63
CA ILE A 128 -5.69 7.14 7.76
C ILE A 128 -5.78 8.65 7.78
N THR A 129 -6.50 9.18 8.74
CA THR A 129 -6.71 10.63 8.95
C THR A 129 -6.21 11.06 10.32
N GLU A 130 -6.22 10.16 11.30
CA GLU A 130 -5.81 10.40 12.66
C GLU A 130 -4.80 9.34 13.13
N LYS A 131 -4.11 9.62 14.24
CA LYS A 131 -3.13 8.68 14.82
C LYS A 131 -3.76 7.36 15.25
N SER A 132 -5.00 7.41 15.75
CA SER A 132 -5.80 6.23 16.10
C SER A 132 -6.03 5.28 14.94
N ASP A 133 -6.13 5.80 13.71
CA ASP A 133 -6.32 4.97 12.51
C ASP A 133 -5.08 4.12 12.21
N LEU A 134 -3.87 4.62 12.53
CA LEU A 134 -2.63 3.85 12.44
C LEU A 134 -2.61 2.68 13.44
N GLU A 135 -3.10 2.88 14.65
CA GLU A 135 -3.20 1.83 15.65
C GLU A 135 -4.20 0.75 15.22
N MET A 136 -5.33 1.15 14.65
CA MET A 136 -6.28 0.22 14.05
C MET A 136 -5.67 -0.56 12.89
N LEU A 137 -4.93 0.12 12.01
CA LEU A 137 -4.28 -0.52 10.87
C LEU A 137 -3.25 -1.55 11.33
N ASN A 138 -2.43 -1.25 12.34
CA ASN A 138 -1.46 -2.18 12.91
C ASN A 138 -2.11 -3.47 13.45
N ASN A 139 -3.34 -3.37 13.95
CA ASN A 139 -4.11 -4.54 14.38
C ASN A 139 -4.64 -5.39 13.20
N PHE A 140 -4.80 -4.80 12.01
CA PHE A 140 -5.16 -5.54 10.78
C PHE A 140 -3.93 -6.11 10.06
N LEU A 141 -2.79 -5.42 10.16
CA LEU A 141 -1.52 -5.83 9.56
C LEU A 141 -0.70 -6.64 10.58
N ASN A 142 -1.22 -7.79 11.01
CA ASN A 142 -0.38 -8.80 11.67
C ASN A 142 0.60 -9.38 10.64
N ILE A 143 1.60 -8.58 10.25
CA ILE A 143 2.72 -9.05 9.45
C ILE A 143 3.70 -9.69 10.41
N GLY A 144 3.80 -11.00 10.34
CA GLY A 144 4.77 -11.77 11.10
C GLY A 144 5.58 -12.62 10.16
N GLY A 145 6.87 -12.72 10.42
CA GLY A 145 7.77 -13.63 9.72
C GLY A 145 8.62 -14.40 10.72
N ILE A 146 8.99 -15.60 10.34
CA ILE A 146 9.91 -16.44 11.09
C ILE A 146 11.13 -16.63 10.22
N GLY A 147 12.31 -16.28 10.73
CA GLY A 147 13.59 -16.56 10.08
C GLY A 147 14.35 -17.61 10.87
N PHE A 148 15.03 -18.48 10.16
CA PHE A 148 15.83 -19.54 10.73
C PHE A 148 17.10 -19.70 9.91
N ASP A 149 18.28 -19.70 10.58
CA ASP A 149 19.56 -19.94 9.94
C ASP A 149 20.39 -20.93 10.75
N LEU A 150 21.18 -21.75 10.07
CA LEU A 150 21.97 -22.80 10.67
C LEU A 150 23.38 -22.84 10.01
N HIS A 151 24.39 -22.62 10.81
CA HIS A 151 25.77 -22.70 10.37
C HIS A 151 26.58 -23.74 11.17
N ARG A 152 27.59 -24.30 10.52
CA ARG A 152 28.59 -25.14 11.21
C ARG A 152 29.54 -24.26 12.00
N TYR A 153 30.10 -24.79 13.04
CA TYR A 153 31.17 -24.13 13.79
C TYR A 153 32.38 -25.04 13.93
N GLU A 154 33.52 -24.44 14.11
CA GLU A 154 34.78 -25.13 14.38
C GLU A 154 35.58 -24.35 15.44
N ASN A 155 36.73 -24.88 15.88
CA ASN A 155 37.60 -24.20 16.81
C ASN A 155 38.08 -22.87 16.21
N GLY A 156 38.03 -21.78 16.98
CA GLY A 156 38.40 -20.44 16.53
C GLY A 156 38.57 -19.49 17.68
N ASP A 157 38.53 -18.19 17.40
CA ASP A 157 38.82 -17.11 18.32
C ASP A 157 37.67 -16.12 18.50
N GLY A 158 36.45 -16.56 18.15
CA GLY A 158 35.25 -15.78 18.33
C GLY A 158 34.22 -15.98 17.21
N ILE A 159 32.99 -15.56 17.51
CA ILE A 159 31.85 -15.57 16.59
C ILE A 159 31.31 -14.14 16.43
N ILE A 160 30.67 -13.85 15.30
CA ILE A 160 29.97 -12.59 15.07
C ILE A 160 28.48 -12.85 15.18
N LEU A 161 27.77 -12.09 16.02
CA LEU A 161 26.31 -12.13 16.14
C LEU A 161 25.75 -10.71 16.20
N GLY A 162 24.89 -10.36 15.26
CA GLY A 162 24.30 -9.01 15.17
C GLY A 162 25.36 -7.93 14.94
N GLY A 163 26.42 -8.24 14.22
CA GLY A 163 27.55 -7.36 13.98
C GLY A 163 28.52 -7.21 15.17
N CYS A 164 28.25 -7.91 16.28
CA CYS A 164 29.12 -7.84 17.47
C CYS A 164 30.00 -9.07 17.57
N LYS A 165 31.31 -8.88 17.76
CA LYS A 165 32.24 -9.97 18.02
C LYS A 165 32.08 -10.47 19.46
N ILE A 166 31.89 -11.77 19.60
CA ILE A 166 31.82 -12.48 20.89
C ILE A 166 33.06 -13.37 20.99
N ASP A 167 33.94 -13.07 21.92
CA ASP A 167 35.15 -13.84 22.16
C ASP A 167 34.80 -15.23 22.75
N CYS A 168 35.16 -16.27 22.04
CA CYS A 168 34.97 -17.67 22.44
C CYS A 168 35.93 -18.57 21.67
N ASN A 169 36.03 -19.84 22.06
CA ASN A 169 36.91 -20.82 21.41
C ASN A 169 36.33 -21.43 20.12
N TYR A 170 35.36 -20.74 19.50
CA TYR A 170 34.68 -21.20 18.28
C TYR A 170 34.64 -20.11 17.25
N ARG A 171 34.55 -20.48 15.98
CA ARG A 171 34.19 -19.61 14.85
C ARG A 171 33.15 -20.28 13.97
N ILE A 172 32.34 -19.48 13.30
CA ILE A 172 31.33 -19.97 12.36
C ILE A 172 31.98 -20.24 11.01
N VAL A 173 31.65 -21.39 10.40
CA VAL A 173 32.09 -21.74 9.05
C VAL A 173 31.02 -21.29 8.08
N ALA A 174 31.30 -20.20 7.34
CA ALA A 174 30.37 -19.60 6.41
C ALA A 174 31.08 -19.11 5.13
N HIS A 175 30.33 -18.87 4.07
CA HIS A 175 30.82 -18.23 2.83
C HIS A 175 30.76 -16.70 2.91
N SER A 176 29.96 -16.16 3.85
CA SER A 176 29.80 -14.74 4.16
C SER A 176 30.44 -14.39 5.51
N ASP A 177 29.94 -13.37 6.20
CA ASP A 177 30.35 -12.98 7.55
C ASP A 177 29.99 -14.01 8.64
N GLY A 178 29.08 -14.95 8.32
CA GLY A 178 28.62 -16.00 9.24
C GLY A 178 27.76 -15.48 10.38
N ASP A 179 27.17 -14.30 10.24
CA ASP A 179 26.28 -13.74 11.26
C ASP A 179 24.90 -14.37 11.18
N VAL A 180 24.73 -15.52 11.84
CA VAL A 180 23.47 -16.28 11.86
C VAL A 180 22.28 -15.49 12.42
N LEU A 181 22.53 -14.49 13.26
CA LEU A 181 21.46 -13.64 13.79
C LEU A 181 20.94 -12.68 12.71
N LEU A 182 21.83 -11.99 12.00
CA LEU A 182 21.43 -11.10 10.90
C LEU A 182 20.79 -11.88 9.76
N HIS A 183 21.27 -13.07 9.42
CA HIS A 183 20.65 -13.95 8.42
C HIS A 183 19.22 -14.33 8.82
N SER A 184 19.00 -14.77 10.06
CA SER A 184 17.68 -15.12 10.56
C SER A 184 16.71 -13.91 10.58
N ILE A 185 17.21 -12.72 10.93
CA ILE A 185 16.41 -11.48 10.89
C ILE A 185 16.04 -11.16 9.44
N ALA A 186 16.98 -11.22 8.50
CA ALA A 186 16.72 -10.99 7.08
C ALA A 186 15.64 -11.95 6.55
N ASP A 187 15.77 -13.24 6.84
CA ASP A 187 14.78 -14.26 6.44
C ASP A 187 13.41 -14.01 7.06
N SER A 188 13.36 -13.57 8.32
CA SER A 188 12.09 -13.24 8.95
C SER A 188 11.39 -12.07 8.27
N ILE A 189 12.14 -11.04 7.85
CA ILE A 189 11.62 -9.86 7.13
C ILE A 189 11.17 -10.28 5.73
N LEU A 190 11.98 -11.03 5.00
CA LEU A 190 11.65 -11.51 3.67
C LEU A 190 10.43 -12.43 3.68
N GLY A 191 10.34 -13.33 4.66
CA GLY A 191 9.17 -14.18 4.88
C GLY A 191 7.91 -13.39 5.21
N ALA A 192 8.02 -12.37 6.06
CA ALA A 192 6.90 -11.48 6.41
C ALA A 192 6.36 -10.69 5.20
N THR A 193 7.25 -10.33 4.25
CA THR A 193 6.89 -9.57 3.04
C THR A 193 6.54 -10.46 1.84
N GLY A 194 6.62 -11.78 1.98
CA GLY A 194 6.40 -12.72 0.87
C GLY A 194 7.49 -12.66 -0.21
N SER A 195 8.68 -12.14 0.14
CA SER A 195 9.78 -11.91 -0.80
C SER A 195 10.73 -13.11 -0.97
N GLY A 196 10.44 -14.23 -0.34
CA GLY A 196 11.28 -15.44 -0.36
C GLY A 196 12.27 -15.50 0.79
N ASP A 197 13.52 -15.88 0.53
CA ASP A 197 14.60 -16.00 1.50
C ASP A 197 15.86 -15.27 1.05
N ILE A 198 16.83 -15.15 1.98
CA ILE A 198 18.10 -14.47 1.73
C ILE A 198 18.90 -15.14 0.61
N GLY A 199 18.79 -16.45 0.40
CA GLY A 199 19.47 -17.21 -0.64
C GLY A 199 19.01 -16.86 -2.06
N LEU A 200 17.80 -16.30 -2.22
CA LEU A 200 17.33 -15.78 -3.51
C LEU A 200 18.05 -14.47 -3.90
N PHE A 201 18.39 -13.64 -2.92
CA PHE A 201 19.05 -12.35 -3.14
C PHE A 201 20.57 -12.47 -3.12
N PHE A 202 21.10 -13.33 -2.27
CA PHE A 202 22.54 -13.51 -2.03
C PHE A 202 22.92 -14.98 -2.17
N SER A 203 22.81 -15.51 -3.40
CA SER A 203 23.11 -16.91 -3.68
C SER A 203 24.58 -17.24 -3.38
N ASP A 204 24.84 -18.33 -2.63
CA ASP A 204 26.17 -18.87 -2.37
C ASP A 204 26.91 -19.28 -3.63
N LYS A 205 26.20 -19.46 -4.75
CA LYS A 205 26.77 -19.81 -6.05
C LYS A 205 27.33 -18.59 -6.82
N ASP A 206 26.99 -17.37 -6.40
CA ASP A 206 27.51 -16.15 -7.04
C ASP A 206 28.83 -15.75 -6.39
N PRO A 207 29.96 -15.77 -7.14
CA PRO A 207 31.27 -15.38 -6.62
C PRO A 207 31.33 -13.96 -6.06
N LYS A 208 30.41 -13.08 -6.46
CA LYS A 208 30.29 -11.70 -5.98
C LYS A 208 29.87 -11.63 -4.52
N ASN A 209 29.18 -12.63 -4.03
CA ASN A 209 28.67 -12.69 -2.65
C ASN A 209 29.70 -13.28 -1.67
N LYS A 210 30.86 -13.73 -2.16
CA LYS A 210 31.89 -14.29 -1.30
C LYS A 210 32.50 -13.22 -0.40
N ASN A 211 32.44 -13.44 0.91
CA ASN A 211 32.86 -12.50 1.97
C ASN A 211 32.04 -11.20 2.00
N LEU A 212 30.80 -11.22 1.50
CA LEU A 212 29.89 -10.09 1.61
C LEU A 212 29.55 -9.89 3.10
N ASP A 213 29.78 -8.68 3.58
CA ASP A 213 29.38 -8.25 4.93
C ASP A 213 27.89 -7.87 4.89
N LEU A 214 27.05 -8.66 5.53
CA LEU A 214 25.60 -8.43 5.57
C LEU A 214 25.19 -7.26 6.47
N SER A 215 26.11 -6.68 7.23
CA SER A 215 25.83 -5.41 7.92
C SER A 215 25.52 -4.27 6.92
N LEU A 216 25.87 -4.44 5.65
CA LEU A 216 25.50 -3.55 4.55
C LEU A 216 24.00 -3.57 4.20
N ILE A 217 23.23 -4.55 4.65
CA ILE A 217 21.77 -4.60 4.46
C ILE A 217 21.09 -3.40 5.13
N HIS A 218 21.67 -2.82 6.16
CA HIS A 218 21.22 -1.58 6.79
C HIS A 218 21.30 -0.35 5.88
N ILE A 219 22.00 -0.41 4.75
CA ILE A 219 22.09 0.71 3.80
C ILE A 219 20.84 0.81 2.90
N SER A 220 20.00 -0.20 2.87
CA SER A 220 18.76 -0.20 2.08
C SER A 220 17.55 0.37 2.83
N GLU A 221 17.69 0.83 4.06
CA GLU A 221 16.62 1.61 4.70
C GLU A 221 16.41 2.91 3.92
N PRO A 222 15.13 3.25 3.59
CA PRO A 222 14.84 4.53 3.00
C PRO A 222 15.29 5.62 3.98
N THR A 223 16.35 6.32 3.63
CA THR A 223 16.85 7.47 4.37
C THR A 223 15.69 8.41 4.65
N ARG A 224 15.21 8.47 5.89
CA ARG A 224 14.33 9.53 6.36
C ARG A 224 15.08 10.84 6.11
N ARG A 225 14.71 11.55 5.06
CA ARG A 225 15.14 12.93 4.90
C ARG A 225 14.63 13.68 6.11
N ARG A 226 15.53 14.05 7.02
CA ARG A 226 15.28 15.11 7.99
C ARG A 226 15.17 16.40 7.19
N THR A 227 13.98 16.93 7.09
CA THR A 227 13.73 18.34 6.77
C THR A 227 13.48 19.06 8.08
#